data_7dbceab0a3d8796f922f933cfd9b8ebf
#
_entry.id   7dbceab0a3d8796f922f933cfd9b8ebf
#
_cell.length_a   1.000
_cell.length_b   1.000
_cell.length_c   1.000
_cell.angle_alpha   90.00
_cell.angle_beta   90.00
_cell.angle_gamma   90.00
#
_symmetry.space_group_name_H-M   'P 1'
#
loop_
_entity.id
_entity.type
_entity.pdbx_description
1 polymer ?
#
loop_
_entity_poly.entity_id
_entity_poly.type
_entity_poly.pdbx_seq_one_letter_code
_entity_poly.pdbx_strand_id
1 'polypeptide(L)'
;VQLRDAYLSVAEALKHAAIHHGVALEIAWIDAEDPDLEEALSRVDGVMVPGGFGGRGIEGKIRAARFARENRVPYLGVCLGMQVAVIEFARHVCGMDGANSSEFDPETPFPVIDLLPEQRAIEERGGTMRLGADPVHLAEGTRTRTACD
;
A
#
# COMPACT_ATOMS: atom_id res chain seq x y z
N VAL A 1 -0.60 -8.34 -12.35
CA VAL A 1 -0.22 -9.24 -11.24
C VAL A 1 0.10 -10.61 -11.82
N GLN A 2 1.38 -11.00 -11.83
CA GLN A 2 1.84 -12.25 -12.44
C GLN A 2 1.53 -13.50 -11.60
N LEU A 3 1.32 -13.37 -10.30
CA LEU A 3 1.07 -14.47 -9.36
C LEU A 3 -0.20 -14.19 -8.54
N ARG A 4 -1.36 -14.48 -9.14
CA ARG A 4 -2.66 -14.31 -8.47
C ARG A 4 -2.78 -15.16 -7.20
N ASP A 5 -2.17 -16.33 -7.20
CA ASP A 5 -2.22 -17.25 -6.06
C ASP A 5 -1.56 -16.70 -4.79
N ALA A 6 -0.55 -15.84 -4.94
CA ALA A 6 0.11 -15.17 -3.81
C ALA A 6 -0.84 -14.21 -3.05
N TYR A 7 -1.93 -13.79 -3.68
CA TYR A 7 -2.90 -12.86 -3.11
C TYR A 7 -4.29 -13.49 -2.87
N LEU A 8 -4.36 -14.81 -2.84
CA LEU A 8 -5.63 -15.52 -2.65
C LEU A 8 -6.32 -15.10 -1.35
N SER A 9 -5.58 -15.01 -0.25
CA SER A 9 -6.13 -14.60 1.05
C SER A 9 -6.72 -13.18 1.02
N VAL A 10 -6.10 -12.28 0.27
CA VAL A 10 -6.58 -10.91 0.08
C VAL A 10 -7.88 -10.91 -0.73
N ALA A 11 -7.92 -11.67 -1.83
CA ALA A 11 -9.12 -11.79 -2.64
C ALA A 11 -10.28 -12.39 -1.85
N GLU A 12 -10.03 -13.43 -1.03
CA GLU A 12 -11.04 -14.03 -0.18
C GLU A 12 -11.53 -13.06 0.92
N ALA A 13 -10.62 -12.30 1.53
CA ALA A 13 -11.00 -11.27 2.51
C ALA A 13 -11.91 -10.20 1.89
N LEU A 14 -11.62 -9.74 0.67
CA LEU A 14 -12.46 -8.79 -0.05
C LEU A 14 -13.84 -9.39 -0.39
N LYS A 15 -13.91 -10.68 -0.78
CA LYS A 15 -15.18 -11.37 -1.02
C LYS A 15 -16.01 -11.49 0.26
N HIS A 16 -15.39 -11.85 1.38
CA HIS A 16 -16.08 -11.92 2.65
C HIS A 16 -16.64 -10.57 3.09
N ALA A 17 -15.86 -9.50 2.91
CA ALA A 17 -16.33 -8.14 3.19
C ALA A 17 -17.53 -7.76 2.28
N ALA A 18 -17.46 -8.09 0.99
CA ALA A 18 -18.56 -7.83 0.06
C ALA A 18 -19.86 -8.58 0.45
N ILE A 19 -19.73 -9.83 0.86
CA ILE A 19 -20.88 -10.63 1.36
C ILE A 19 -21.47 -9.98 2.61
N HIS A 20 -20.62 -9.58 3.55
CA HIS A 20 -21.05 -8.93 4.80
C HIS A 20 -21.82 -7.63 4.53
N HIS A 21 -21.37 -6.84 3.54
CA HIS A 21 -22.01 -5.59 3.16
C HIS A 21 -23.12 -5.73 2.10
N GLY A 22 -23.40 -6.93 1.63
CA GLY A 22 -24.45 -7.19 0.63
C GLY A 22 -24.21 -6.53 -0.72
N VAL A 23 -22.93 -6.38 -1.11
CA VAL A 23 -22.53 -5.76 -2.39
C VAL A 23 -21.92 -6.80 -3.33
N ALA A 24 -22.08 -6.59 -4.64
CA ALA A 24 -21.36 -7.35 -5.65
C ALA A 24 -19.91 -6.88 -5.74
N LEU A 25 -18.97 -7.82 -5.82
CA LEU A 25 -17.54 -7.52 -5.96
C LEU A 25 -17.01 -8.13 -7.26
N GLU A 26 -16.38 -7.29 -8.07
CA GLU A 26 -15.53 -7.68 -9.18
C GLU A 26 -14.08 -7.27 -8.88
N ILE A 27 -13.13 -8.19 -8.99
CA ILE A 27 -11.72 -7.93 -8.75
C ILE A 27 -10.99 -7.79 -10.09
N ALA A 28 -10.63 -6.56 -10.43
CA ALA A 28 -9.73 -6.26 -11.54
C ALA A 28 -8.27 -6.39 -11.11
N TRP A 29 -7.54 -7.31 -11.72
CA TRP A 29 -6.11 -7.51 -11.47
C TRP A 29 -5.28 -6.64 -12.39
N ILE A 30 -4.70 -5.58 -11.85
CA ILE A 30 -3.93 -4.59 -12.60
C ILE A 30 -2.44 -4.76 -12.30
N ASP A 31 -1.60 -4.75 -13.32
CA ASP A 31 -0.15 -4.77 -13.15
C ASP A 31 0.36 -3.34 -12.88
N ALA A 32 1.17 -3.19 -11.83
CA ALA A 32 1.74 -1.89 -11.48
C ALA A 32 2.75 -1.38 -12.53
N GLU A 33 3.28 -2.26 -13.37
CA GLU A 33 4.19 -1.90 -14.47
C GLU A 33 3.47 -1.68 -15.80
N ASP A 34 2.13 -1.74 -15.80
CA ASP A 34 1.33 -1.48 -17.00
C ASP A 34 1.49 -0.01 -17.44
N PRO A 35 1.83 0.26 -18.70
CA PRO A 35 1.88 1.62 -19.23
C PRO A 35 0.53 2.33 -19.17
N ASP A 36 -0.58 1.59 -19.27
CA ASP A 36 -1.95 2.11 -19.27
C ASP A 36 -2.59 2.01 -17.87
N LEU A 37 -1.77 2.03 -16.81
CA LEU A 37 -2.18 1.87 -15.41
C LEU A 37 -3.34 2.81 -15.03
N GLU A 38 -3.23 4.10 -15.34
CA GLU A 38 -4.25 5.09 -14.97
C GLU A 38 -5.57 4.87 -15.72
N GLU A 39 -5.52 4.42 -16.97
CA GLU A 39 -6.73 4.05 -17.71
C GLU A 39 -7.43 2.86 -17.05
N ALA A 40 -6.67 1.83 -16.66
CA ALA A 40 -7.24 0.70 -15.93
C ALA A 40 -7.84 1.11 -14.57
N LEU A 41 -7.17 2.00 -13.85
CA LEU A 41 -7.63 2.53 -12.56
C LEU A 41 -8.88 3.42 -12.69
N SER A 42 -9.10 4.07 -13.83
CA SER A 42 -10.27 4.90 -14.06
C SER A 42 -11.60 4.12 -14.15
N ARG A 43 -11.50 2.79 -14.24
CA ARG A 43 -12.65 1.88 -14.42
C ARG A 43 -13.04 1.15 -13.14
N VAL A 44 -12.42 1.46 -12.00
CA VAL A 44 -12.68 0.79 -10.72
C VAL A 44 -13.21 1.75 -9.67
N ASP A 45 -14.02 1.24 -8.75
CA ASP A 45 -14.63 2.01 -7.66
C ASP A 45 -13.73 2.09 -6.41
N GLY A 46 -12.66 1.32 -6.36
CA GLY A 46 -11.70 1.32 -5.26
C GLY A 46 -10.37 0.69 -5.68
N VAL A 47 -9.29 1.12 -5.06
CA VAL A 47 -7.93 0.62 -5.30
C VAL A 47 -7.40 -0.07 -4.05
N MET A 48 -6.95 -1.31 -4.20
CA MET A 48 -6.28 -2.03 -3.14
C MET A 48 -4.85 -2.39 -3.56
N VAL A 49 -3.87 -1.93 -2.80
CA VAL A 49 -2.47 -2.31 -3.01
C VAL A 49 -2.05 -3.25 -1.89
N PRO A 50 -1.79 -4.52 -2.21
CA PRO A 50 -1.44 -5.54 -1.22
C PRO A 50 -0.01 -5.41 -0.73
N GLY A 51 0.34 -6.24 0.24
CA GLY A 51 1.70 -6.45 0.70
C GLY A 51 2.59 -7.06 -0.39
N GLY A 52 3.89 -6.94 -0.20
CA GLY A 52 4.90 -7.49 -1.10
C GLY A 52 6.30 -7.10 -0.63
N PHE A 53 7.30 -7.65 -1.30
CA PHE A 53 8.71 -7.39 -1.04
C PHE A 53 9.45 -7.02 -2.33
N GLY A 54 10.55 -6.30 -2.18
CA GLY A 54 11.43 -5.89 -3.28
C GLY A 54 10.94 -4.67 -4.06
N GLY A 55 11.83 -4.14 -4.88
CA GLY A 55 11.65 -2.85 -5.58
C GLY A 55 10.78 -2.90 -6.84
N ARG A 56 10.31 -4.09 -7.25
CA ARG A 56 9.57 -4.23 -8.50
C ARG A 56 8.20 -3.53 -8.46
N GLY A 57 7.93 -2.70 -9.44
CA GLY A 57 6.65 -2.02 -9.62
C GLY A 57 6.33 -0.98 -8.52
N ILE A 58 7.33 -0.54 -7.73
CA ILE A 58 7.12 0.43 -6.65
C ILE A 58 6.59 1.75 -7.20
N GLU A 59 7.19 2.29 -8.25
CA GLU A 59 6.74 3.56 -8.83
C GLU A 59 5.32 3.46 -9.41
N GLY A 60 4.96 2.32 -10.00
CA GLY A 60 3.57 2.10 -10.43
C GLY A 60 2.57 2.04 -9.27
N LYS A 61 2.96 1.44 -8.15
CA LYS A 61 2.12 1.44 -6.94
C LYS A 61 1.98 2.84 -6.34
N ILE A 62 3.06 3.65 -6.38
CA ILE A 62 3.02 5.06 -5.99
C ILE A 62 2.08 5.85 -6.92
N ARG A 63 2.15 5.62 -8.24
CA ARG A 63 1.22 6.19 -9.22
C ARG A 63 -0.23 5.79 -8.93
N ALA A 64 -0.48 4.53 -8.59
CA ALA A 64 -1.82 4.07 -8.23
C ALA A 64 -2.35 4.76 -6.97
N ALA A 65 -1.53 4.95 -5.94
CA ALA A 65 -1.89 5.69 -4.74
C ALA A 65 -2.18 7.16 -5.06
N ARG A 66 -1.35 7.80 -5.90
CA ARG A 66 -1.56 9.16 -6.39
C ARG A 66 -2.88 9.30 -7.14
N PHE A 67 -3.13 8.40 -8.10
CA PHE A 67 -4.38 8.38 -8.87
C PHE A 67 -5.59 8.33 -7.94
N ALA A 68 -5.57 7.41 -6.97
CA ALA A 68 -6.67 7.25 -6.02
C ALA A 68 -6.90 8.53 -5.20
N ARG A 69 -5.84 9.16 -4.69
CA ARG A 69 -5.93 10.42 -3.94
C ARG A 69 -6.48 11.58 -4.79
N GLU A 70 -5.92 11.79 -5.98
CA GLU A 70 -6.29 12.91 -6.85
C GLU A 70 -7.72 12.77 -7.40
N ASN A 71 -8.16 11.55 -7.69
CA ASN A 71 -9.48 11.26 -8.21
C ASN A 71 -10.51 10.89 -7.12
N ARG A 72 -10.12 10.93 -5.83
CA ARG A 72 -10.99 10.60 -4.69
C ARG A 72 -11.56 9.18 -4.75
N VAL A 73 -10.81 8.25 -5.32
CA VAL A 73 -11.13 6.83 -5.32
C VAL A 73 -10.70 6.25 -3.97
N PRO A 74 -11.52 5.47 -3.28
CA PRO A 74 -11.14 4.78 -2.05
C PRO A 74 -9.88 3.95 -2.25
N TYR A 75 -8.94 4.08 -1.30
CA TYR A 75 -7.66 3.38 -1.35
C TYR A 75 -7.43 2.58 -0.07
N LEU A 76 -7.06 1.31 -0.22
CA LEU A 76 -6.61 0.45 0.87
C LEU A 76 -5.19 -0.04 0.60
N GLY A 77 -4.24 0.40 1.39
CA GLY A 77 -2.86 -0.10 1.35
C GLY A 77 -2.57 -1.04 2.50
N VAL A 78 -2.11 -2.25 2.20
CA VAL A 78 -1.72 -3.24 3.21
C VAL A 78 -0.21 -3.45 3.16
N CYS A 79 0.49 -3.32 4.30
CA CYS A 79 1.94 -3.47 4.39
C CYS A 79 2.66 -2.55 3.38
N LEU A 80 3.28 -3.09 2.33
CA LEU A 80 3.89 -2.31 1.26
C LEU A 80 2.92 -1.30 0.63
N GLY A 81 1.65 -1.66 0.49
CA GLY A 81 0.63 -0.74 -0.04
C GLY A 81 0.46 0.51 0.82
N MET A 82 0.52 0.39 2.13
CA MET A 82 0.51 1.54 3.05
C MET A 82 1.80 2.35 2.92
N GLN A 83 2.95 1.68 2.84
CA GLN A 83 4.25 2.35 2.69
C GLN A 83 4.32 3.20 1.41
N VAL A 84 3.87 2.67 0.28
CA VAL A 84 3.88 3.46 -0.98
C VAL A 84 2.90 4.65 -0.94
N ALA A 85 1.80 4.55 -0.19
CA ALA A 85 0.91 5.69 0.02
C ALA A 85 1.57 6.79 0.87
N VAL A 86 2.35 6.43 1.88
CA VAL A 86 3.16 7.39 2.67
C VAL A 86 4.21 8.07 1.79
N ILE A 87 4.92 7.30 0.97
CA ILE A 87 5.91 7.85 0.03
C ILE A 87 5.24 8.80 -0.98
N GLU A 88 4.10 8.40 -1.54
CA GLU A 88 3.32 9.24 -2.46
C GLU A 88 2.96 10.58 -1.83
N PHE A 89 2.38 10.53 -0.63
CA PHE A 89 1.96 11.71 0.09
C PHE A 89 3.12 12.64 0.43
N ALA A 90 4.25 12.08 0.87
CA ALA A 90 5.46 12.83 1.15
C ALA A 90 5.96 13.56 -0.10
N ARG A 91 6.03 12.88 -1.25
CA ARG A 91 6.51 13.47 -2.51
C ARG A 91 5.58 14.55 -3.04
N HIS A 92 4.28 14.27 -3.11
CA HIS A 92 3.36 15.10 -3.90
C HIS A 92 2.50 16.05 -3.07
N VAL A 93 2.44 15.87 -1.75
CA VAL A 93 1.68 16.76 -0.86
C VAL A 93 2.58 17.53 0.08
N CYS A 94 3.61 16.87 0.64
CA CYS A 94 4.53 17.52 1.58
C CYS A 94 5.73 18.18 0.88
N GLY A 95 5.90 18.04 -0.44
CA GLY A 95 7.01 18.63 -1.19
C GLY A 95 8.38 18.01 -0.86
N MET A 96 8.40 16.78 -0.40
CA MET A 96 9.62 16.02 -0.11
C MET A 96 10.10 15.28 -1.37
N ASP A 97 10.64 16.02 -2.32
CA ASP A 97 11.12 15.45 -3.58
C ASP A 97 12.16 14.33 -3.34
N GLY A 98 11.93 13.17 -3.94
CA GLY A 98 12.78 12.01 -3.75
C GLY A 98 12.50 11.20 -2.48
N ALA A 99 11.48 11.53 -1.68
CA ALA A 99 11.09 10.71 -0.52
C ALA A 99 10.89 9.25 -0.92
N ASN A 100 11.42 8.32 -0.12
CA ASN A 100 11.38 6.89 -0.42
C ASN A 100 11.47 6.04 0.85
N SER A 101 11.46 4.73 0.67
CA SER A 101 11.91 3.77 1.66
C SER A 101 13.43 3.57 1.53
N SER A 102 14.14 3.51 2.64
CA SER A 102 15.55 3.14 2.66
C SER A 102 15.82 1.72 2.16
N GLU A 103 14.80 0.88 2.06
CA GLU A 103 14.89 -0.45 1.45
C GLU A 103 15.02 -0.36 -0.08
N PHE A 104 14.34 0.60 -0.71
CA PHE A 104 14.33 0.74 -2.17
C PHE A 104 15.39 1.70 -2.68
N ASP A 105 15.67 2.74 -1.90
CA ASP A 105 16.70 3.74 -2.17
C ASP A 105 17.41 4.12 -0.87
N PRO A 106 18.55 3.46 -0.56
CA PRO A 106 19.32 3.75 0.64
C PRO A 106 19.88 5.18 0.71
N GLU A 107 19.99 5.86 -0.44
CA GLU A 107 20.52 7.22 -0.56
C GLU A 107 19.41 8.29 -0.62
N THR A 108 18.16 7.91 -0.39
CA THR A 108 17.03 8.86 -0.43
C THR A 108 17.26 10.01 0.53
N PRO A 109 17.03 11.28 0.09
CA PRO A 109 17.14 12.45 0.96
C PRO A 109 16.09 12.47 2.08
N PHE A 110 14.98 11.75 1.89
CA PHE A 110 13.86 11.69 2.84
C PHE A 110 13.42 10.24 3.04
N PRO A 111 14.05 9.48 3.94
CA PRO A 111 13.68 8.10 4.24
C PRO A 111 12.41 8.06 5.11
N VAL A 112 11.25 8.31 4.48
CA VAL A 112 9.94 8.35 5.17
C VAL A 112 9.45 6.96 5.61
N ILE A 113 10.05 5.91 5.05
CA ILE A 113 9.95 4.52 5.50
C ILE A 113 11.37 4.04 5.74
N ASP A 114 11.65 3.56 6.94
CA ASP A 114 12.99 3.09 7.33
C ASP A 114 12.90 1.90 8.27
N LEU A 115 14.01 1.19 8.42
CA LEU A 115 14.17 0.11 9.38
C LEU A 115 14.17 0.66 10.80
N LEU A 116 13.48 -0.03 11.70
CA LEU A 116 13.60 0.28 13.12
C LEU A 116 15.07 0.05 13.58
N PRO A 117 15.56 0.86 14.54
CA PRO A 117 16.94 0.73 15.01
C PRO A 117 17.32 -0.68 15.44
N GLU A 118 16.39 -1.41 16.08
CA GLU A 118 16.56 -2.77 16.55
C GLU A 118 16.65 -3.79 15.39
N GLN A 119 16.15 -3.44 14.22
CA GLN A 119 16.15 -4.30 13.03
C GLN A 119 17.34 -4.08 12.11
N ARG A 120 18.10 -2.99 12.31
CA ARG A 120 19.28 -2.68 11.48
C ARG A 120 20.39 -3.72 11.59
N ALA A 121 20.46 -4.44 12.71
CA ALA A 121 21.44 -5.48 12.96
C ALA A 121 21.03 -6.88 12.53
N ILE A 122 19.84 -7.06 11.94
CA ILE A 122 19.32 -8.37 11.54
C ILE A 122 19.72 -8.64 10.08
N GLU A 123 20.62 -9.62 9.90
CA GLU A 123 21.11 -10.02 8.57
C GLU A 123 20.09 -10.86 7.78
N GLU A 124 19.28 -11.68 8.46
CA GLU A 124 18.24 -12.52 7.84
C GLU A 124 16.87 -11.86 7.90
N ARG A 125 16.39 -11.41 6.75
CA ARG A 125 15.05 -10.84 6.57
C ARG A 125 14.05 -11.98 6.33
N GLY A 126 13.26 -12.29 7.31
CA GLY A 126 12.28 -13.38 7.22
C GLY A 126 11.50 -13.48 8.52
N GLY A 127 11.26 -14.67 9.03
CA GLY A 127 10.49 -14.89 10.25
C GLY A 127 10.96 -14.13 11.49
N THR A 128 12.19 -13.58 11.48
CA THR A 128 12.80 -12.80 12.56
C THR A 128 12.39 -11.32 12.58
N MET A 129 11.79 -10.80 11.49
CA MET A 129 11.34 -9.40 11.40
C MET A 129 9.85 -9.21 11.76
N ARG A 130 9.25 -10.14 12.46
CA ARG A 130 7.88 -9.98 12.96
C ARG A 130 7.87 -9.03 14.15
N LEU A 131 7.11 -7.94 14.02
CA LEU A 131 6.95 -6.93 15.06
C LEU A 131 5.87 -7.26 16.09
N GLY A 132 5.03 -8.25 15.87
CA GLY A 132 3.90 -8.53 16.76
C GLY A 132 2.82 -7.45 16.70
N ALA A 133 2.08 -7.31 17.80
CA ALA A 133 1.03 -6.31 17.91
C ALA A 133 1.55 -5.06 18.63
N ASP A 134 1.46 -3.92 17.95
CA ASP A 134 1.78 -2.60 18.52
C ASP A 134 0.51 -1.74 18.63
N PRO A 135 0.37 -0.92 19.69
CA PRO A 135 -0.75 -0.01 19.80
C PRO A 135 -0.67 1.11 18.76
N VAL A 136 -1.75 1.30 18.01
CA VAL A 136 -1.88 2.39 17.05
C VAL A 136 -2.90 3.40 17.57
N HIS A 137 -2.47 4.66 17.71
CA HIS A 137 -3.35 5.75 18.11
C HIS A 137 -3.97 6.41 16.89
N LEU A 138 -5.26 6.21 16.69
CA LEU A 138 -6.02 6.84 15.61
C LEU A 138 -6.64 8.14 16.12
N ALA A 139 -6.40 9.25 15.40
CA ALA A 139 -6.96 10.54 15.76
C ALA A 139 -8.51 10.52 15.69
N GLU A 140 -9.15 11.08 16.71
CA GLU A 140 -10.59 11.20 16.75
C GLU A 140 -11.14 12.03 15.57
N GLY A 141 -12.33 11.69 15.08
CA GLY A 141 -12.98 12.38 13.97
C GLY A 141 -12.41 12.05 12.59
N THR A 142 -11.43 11.13 12.49
CA THR A 142 -10.93 10.67 11.20
C THR A 142 -11.74 9.49 10.66
N ARG A 143 -11.80 9.38 9.32
CA ARG A 143 -12.42 8.23 8.65
C ARG A 143 -11.75 6.90 9.03
N THR A 144 -10.44 6.93 9.22
CA THR A 144 -9.68 5.74 9.65
C THR A 144 -10.14 5.25 11.02
N ARG A 145 -10.36 6.17 11.97
CA ARG A 145 -10.89 5.82 13.29
C ARG A 145 -12.27 5.15 13.17
N THR A 146 -13.18 5.76 12.42
CA THR A 146 -14.53 5.21 12.20
C THR A 146 -14.53 3.84 11.52
N ALA A 147 -13.55 3.58 10.65
CA ALA A 147 -13.46 2.29 9.96
C ALA A 147 -12.86 1.17 10.82
N CYS A 148 -12.19 1.50 11.92
CA CYS A 148 -11.54 0.54 12.84
C CYS A 148 -12.33 0.30 14.14
N ASP A 149 -13.40 1.04 14.41
CA ASP A 149 -14.34 0.83 15.51
C ASP A 149 -15.40 -0.21 15.15
#